data_217ab83196d3f99aed5cea0fd6a0ade5
#
_entry.id   217ab83196d3f99aed5cea0fd6a0ade5
#
_cell.length_a   1.000
_cell.length_b   1.000
_cell.length_c   1.000
_cell.angle_alpha   90.00
_cell.angle_beta   90.00
_cell.angle_gamma   90.00
#
_symmetry.space_group_name_H-M   'P 1'
#
loop_
_entity.id
_entity.type
_entity.pdbx_description
1 polymer ?
#
loop_
_entity_poly.entity_id
_entity_poly.type
_entity_poly.pdbx_seq_one_letter_code
_entity_poly.pdbx_strand_id
1 'polypeptide(L)'
;MATNEITQQNLTATVESNDIVFLDFWADWCGPCKQFSPVYEAASEKHSDIVFGKVDTEDQGQLAQAAGITSIPTIMGFRDEIGRAHV
;
A
#
# COMPACT_ATOMS: atom_id res chain seq x y z
N MET A 1 1.81 -15.53 -0.23
CA MET A 1 1.35 -14.22 0.21
C MET A 1 0.97 -13.40 -1.00
N ALA A 2 -0.14 -12.69 -0.91
CA ALA A 2 -0.67 -11.98 -2.07
C ALA A 2 -0.43 -10.46 -2.00
N THR A 3 0.42 -9.99 -1.08
CA THR A 3 0.80 -8.58 -1.05
C THR A 3 1.97 -8.33 -2.00
N ASN A 4 2.04 -7.12 -2.52
CA ASN A 4 3.07 -6.70 -3.47
C ASN A 4 3.86 -5.54 -2.90
N GLU A 5 5.17 -5.58 -3.08
CA GLU A 5 6.01 -4.45 -2.69
C GLU A 5 5.84 -3.33 -3.71
N ILE A 6 5.50 -2.13 -3.22
CA ILE A 6 5.27 -0.97 -4.08
C ILE A 6 6.39 0.03 -3.85
N THR A 7 6.96 0.50 -4.96
CA THR A 7 8.06 1.45 -4.97
C THR A 7 7.70 2.60 -5.90
N GLN A 8 8.58 3.62 -5.90
CA GLN A 8 8.43 4.74 -6.83
C GLN A 8 8.41 4.26 -8.28
N GLN A 9 9.15 3.18 -8.58
CA GLN A 9 9.26 2.70 -9.95
C GLN A 9 8.01 1.97 -10.44
N ASN A 10 7.24 1.32 -9.54
CA ASN A 10 6.12 0.51 -10.00
C ASN A 10 4.75 1.04 -9.60
N LEU A 11 4.67 2.11 -8.82
CA LEU A 11 3.40 2.60 -8.31
C LEU A 11 2.44 2.99 -9.45
N THR A 12 2.90 3.82 -10.37
CA THR A 12 2.03 4.31 -11.44
C THR A 12 1.49 3.17 -12.29
N ALA A 13 2.36 2.26 -12.70
CA ALA A 13 1.93 1.12 -13.51
C ALA A 13 0.94 0.24 -12.76
N THR A 14 1.16 0.06 -11.46
CA THR A 14 0.27 -0.76 -10.64
C THR A 14 -1.12 -0.13 -10.55
N VAL A 15 -1.19 1.17 -10.30
CA VAL A 15 -2.46 1.87 -10.18
C VAL A 15 -3.19 1.88 -11.52
N GLU A 16 -2.47 2.08 -12.61
CA GLU A 16 -3.09 2.17 -13.94
C GLU A 16 -3.59 0.83 -14.46
N SER A 17 -3.01 -0.27 -13.99
CA SER A 17 -3.34 -1.61 -14.48
C SER A 17 -4.39 -2.31 -13.66
N ASN A 18 -4.88 -1.71 -12.58
CA ASN A 18 -5.79 -2.37 -11.65
C ASN A 18 -6.89 -1.42 -11.22
N ASP A 19 -8.09 -1.96 -11.03
CA ASP A 19 -9.25 -1.15 -10.66
C ASP A 19 -9.15 -0.63 -9.24
N ILE A 20 -8.67 -1.46 -8.33
CA ILE A 20 -8.59 -1.11 -6.91
C ILE A 20 -7.21 -1.49 -6.40
N VAL A 21 -6.53 -0.53 -5.79
CA VAL A 21 -5.21 -0.74 -5.21
C VAL A 21 -5.21 -0.14 -3.81
N PHE A 22 -4.79 -0.93 -2.83
CA PHE A 22 -4.54 -0.43 -1.48
C PHE A 22 -3.03 -0.36 -1.26
N LEU A 23 -2.60 0.66 -0.52
CA LEU A 23 -1.21 0.80 -0.11
C LEU A 23 -1.16 0.85 1.41
N ASP A 24 -0.37 -0.05 1.99
CA ASP A 24 -0.10 -0.09 3.43
C ASP A 24 1.29 0.53 3.65
N PHE A 25 1.33 1.70 4.26
CA PHE A 25 2.59 2.36 4.60
C PHE A 25 3.04 1.88 5.97
N TRP A 26 4.23 1.30 6.03
CA TRP A 26 4.71 0.58 7.22
C TRP A 26 6.21 0.79 7.41
N ALA A 27 6.71 0.32 8.56
CA ALA A 27 8.15 0.29 8.83
C ALA A 27 8.46 -0.87 9.78
N ASP A 28 9.69 -1.36 9.72
CA ASP A 28 10.11 -2.51 10.55
C ASP A 28 10.02 -2.23 12.04
N TRP A 29 10.29 -0.98 12.44
CA TRP A 29 10.29 -0.61 13.85
C TRP A 29 8.91 -0.32 14.42
N CYS A 30 7.89 -0.37 13.58
CA CYS A 30 6.55 0.03 13.95
C CYS A 30 5.77 -1.17 14.50
N GLY A 31 5.56 -1.20 15.83
CA GLY A 31 4.82 -2.29 16.47
C GLY A 31 3.41 -2.47 15.93
N PRO A 32 2.59 -1.40 15.87
CA PRO A 32 1.24 -1.53 15.30
C PRO A 32 1.23 -2.03 13.86
N CYS A 33 2.24 -1.67 13.06
CA CYS A 33 2.36 -2.18 11.69
C CYS A 33 2.52 -3.69 11.69
N LYS A 34 3.33 -4.21 12.60
CA LYS A 34 3.56 -5.65 12.70
C LYS A 34 2.29 -6.39 13.13
N GLN A 35 1.50 -5.78 13.98
CA GLN A 35 0.22 -6.37 14.40
C GLN A 35 -0.80 -6.36 13.28
N PHE A 36 -0.77 -5.34 12.43
CA PHE A 36 -1.69 -5.21 11.31
C PHE A 36 -1.31 -6.11 10.14
N SER A 37 -0.03 -6.40 9.96
CA SER A 37 0.47 -7.11 8.79
C SER A 37 -0.25 -8.45 8.54
N PRO A 38 -0.46 -9.32 9.55
CA PRO A 38 -1.18 -10.58 9.28
C PRO A 38 -2.61 -10.36 8.80
N VAL A 39 -3.28 -9.33 9.31
CA VAL A 39 -4.64 -8.99 8.89
C VAL A 39 -4.66 -8.58 7.42
N TYR A 40 -3.71 -7.74 7.05
CA TYR A 40 -3.59 -7.24 5.68
C TYR A 40 -3.27 -8.39 4.71
N GLU A 41 -2.35 -9.25 5.11
CA GLU A 41 -1.98 -10.42 4.31
C GLU A 41 -3.17 -11.35 4.10
N ALA A 42 -3.92 -11.62 5.18
CA ALA A 42 -5.08 -12.50 5.09
C ALA A 42 -6.13 -11.90 4.14
N ALA A 43 -6.36 -10.59 4.23
CA ALA A 43 -7.30 -9.93 3.35
C ALA A 43 -6.87 -10.02 1.89
N SER A 44 -5.57 -9.91 1.63
CA SER A 44 -5.05 -9.97 0.27
C SER A 44 -5.31 -11.33 -0.37
N GLU A 45 -5.33 -12.38 0.42
CA GLU A 45 -5.58 -13.72 -0.11
C GLU A 45 -7.05 -13.98 -0.39
N LYS A 46 -7.93 -13.22 0.26
CA LYS A 46 -9.37 -13.38 0.07
C LYS A 46 -9.94 -12.52 -1.04
N HIS A 47 -9.20 -11.50 -1.48
CA HIS A 47 -9.69 -10.52 -2.44
C HIS A 47 -8.71 -10.40 -3.60
N SER A 48 -8.67 -11.43 -4.44
CA SER A 48 -7.70 -11.50 -5.53
C SER A 48 -7.94 -10.47 -6.63
N ASP A 49 -9.10 -9.83 -6.63
CA ASP A 49 -9.43 -8.77 -7.59
C ASP A 49 -8.91 -7.39 -7.15
N ILE A 50 -8.30 -7.31 -5.97
CA ILE A 50 -7.76 -6.07 -5.41
C ILE A 50 -6.27 -6.24 -5.22
N VAL A 51 -5.51 -5.21 -5.60
CA VAL A 51 -4.07 -5.21 -5.33
C VAL A 51 -3.83 -4.68 -3.92
N PHE A 52 -3.13 -5.48 -3.12
CA PHE A 52 -2.74 -5.10 -1.76
C PHE A 52 -1.25 -4.81 -1.77
N GLY A 53 -0.90 -3.52 -1.87
CA GLY A 53 0.48 -3.09 -1.92
C GLY A 53 1.02 -2.75 -0.55
N LYS A 54 2.33 -2.86 -0.39
CA LYS A 54 3.02 -2.46 0.83
C LYS A 54 4.13 -1.51 0.47
N VAL A 55 4.21 -0.39 1.18
CA VAL A 55 5.23 0.62 0.99
C VAL A 55 6.07 0.71 2.26
N ASP A 56 7.33 0.32 2.15
CA ASP A 56 8.29 0.45 3.25
C ASP A 56 8.70 1.91 3.33
N THR A 57 8.28 2.61 4.38
CA THR A 57 8.53 4.05 4.49
C THR A 57 10.00 4.38 4.71
N GLU A 58 10.80 3.44 5.19
CA GLU A 58 12.25 3.67 5.33
C GLU A 58 12.94 3.61 3.97
N ASP A 59 12.57 2.64 3.16
CA ASP A 59 13.15 2.45 1.82
C ASP A 59 12.58 3.46 0.83
N GLN A 60 11.29 3.78 0.95
CA GLN A 60 10.57 4.64 0.03
C GLN A 60 10.18 5.95 0.72
N GLY A 61 11.16 6.61 1.33
CA GLY A 61 10.91 7.84 2.08
C GLY A 61 10.31 8.95 1.24
N GLN A 62 10.78 9.11 0.00
CA GLN A 62 10.25 10.14 -0.88
C GLN A 62 8.81 9.86 -1.27
N LEU A 63 8.48 8.61 -1.50
CA LEU A 63 7.11 8.23 -1.84
C LEU A 63 6.18 8.48 -0.67
N ALA A 64 6.60 8.11 0.53
CA ALA A 64 5.81 8.36 1.73
C ALA A 64 5.59 9.85 1.95
N GLN A 65 6.63 10.66 1.73
CA GLN A 65 6.53 12.10 1.89
C GLN A 65 5.58 12.69 0.86
N ALA A 66 5.68 12.26 -0.38
CA ALA A 66 4.81 12.75 -1.45
C ALA A 66 3.35 12.38 -1.18
N ALA A 67 3.11 11.24 -0.54
CA ALA A 67 1.76 10.80 -0.19
C ALA A 67 1.22 11.48 1.07
N GLY A 68 2.02 12.30 1.74
CA GLY A 68 1.57 13.01 2.93
C GLY A 68 1.44 12.13 4.15
N ILE A 69 2.23 11.06 4.24
CA ILE A 69 2.13 10.12 5.35
C ILE A 69 2.79 10.75 6.58
N THR A 70 2.00 10.94 7.64
CA THR A 70 2.48 11.52 8.88
C THR A 70 2.52 10.52 10.02
N SER A 71 1.87 9.40 9.88
CA SER A 71 1.87 8.33 10.89
C SER A 71 1.71 6.99 10.20
N ILE A 72 2.15 5.92 10.86
CA ILE A 72 2.03 4.56 10.34
C ILE A 72 1.50 3.64 11.43
N PRO A 73 0.74 2.61 11.05
CA PRO A 73 0.38 2.25 9.68
C PRO A 73 -0.67 3.21 9.10
N THR A 74 -0.59 3.44 7.83
CA THR A 74 -1.61 4.21 7.10
C THR A 74 -1.97 3.43 5.84
N ILE A 75 -3.28 3.33 5.58
CA ILE A 75 -3.78 2.66 4.39
C ILE A 75 -4.34 3.72 3.45
N MET A 76 -3.87 3.70 2.21
CA MET A 76 -4.36 4.60 1.18
C MET A 76 -4.97 3.76 0.06
N GLY A 77 -6.13 4.15 -0.41
CA GLY A 77 -6.81 3.43 -1.48
C GLY A 77 -6.83 4.23 -2.78
N PHE A 78 -6.61 3.53 -3.88
CA PHE A 78 -6.76 4.07 -5.22
C PHE A 78 -7.87 3.31 -5.90
N ARG A 79 -8.72 4.03 -6.58
CA ARG A 79 -9.84 3.41 -7.23
C ARG A 79 -10.01 3.98 -8.62
N ASP A 80 -10.32 3.09 -9.49
CA ASP A 80 -10.81 3.30 -10.82
C ASP A 80 -9.76 3.66 -11.84
N GLU A 81 -10.26 3.84 -12.99
CA GLU A 81 -9.59 3.96 -14.25
C GLU A 81 -8.75 5.22 -14.39
N ILE A 82 -8.89 6.16 -13.47
CA ILE A 82 -8.11 7.39 -13.56
C ILE A 82 -7.16 7.55 -12.38
N GLY A 83 -7.00 6.50 -11.56
CA GLY A 83 -6.00 6.46 -10.52
C GLY A 83 -6.17 7.50 -9.43
N ARG A 84 -7.38 7.85 -9.07
CA ARG A 84 -7.62 8.81 -8.00
C ARG A 84 -7.42 8.17 -6.65
N ALA A 85 -6.75 8.88 -5.77
CA ALA A 85 -6.55 8.40 -4.42
C ALA A 85 -7.75 8.73 -3.55
N HIS A 86 -8.15 7.76 -2.74
CA HIS A 86 -9.19 7.92 -1.73
C HIS A 86 -8.63 7.46 -0.40
N VAL A 87 -8.72 8.30 0.59
CA VAL A 87 -8.15 8.02 1.90
C VAL A 87 -9.24 7.77 2.92
#